data_ff1b46c916f2035cea4bd42908546060
#
_entry.id   ff1b46c916f2035cea4bd42908546060
#
_cell.length_a   1.000
_cell.length_b   1.000
_cell.length_c   1.000
_cell.angle_alpha   90.00
_cell.angle_beta   90.00
_cell.angle_gamma   90.00
#
_symmetry.space_group_name_H-M   'P 1'
#
loop_
_entity.id
_entity.type
_entity.pdbx_description
1 polymer ?
#
loop_
_entity_poly.entity_id
_entity_poly.type
_entity_poly.pdbx_seq_one_letter_code
_entity_poly.pdbx_strand_id
1 'polypeptide(L)'
;MQAGAPAGGTLGAARGVMNSLFGGLQWSLDRILSIAYGVVYDYIFERFTPYQSLREEVSTLVAASVPAGVDRRDVRVLDIACGPGNFTCRLAEAGFTVTGLDTYGALVEVAKEKRRARHLSNVAFRHADLARGNTFREGAFDQVVNIHSLYVHPAPDALLREAFRVLKPGGHAVFVNHTRQVGQWSTLGEIWKREGLAVALRGLLWVLPNSIFEAARMPIGPHYWNEEAFAAHLRTAGFTVLGMRRTFLNGASLLVWARKGTED
;
A
#
# COMPACT_ATOMS: atom_id res chain seq x y z
N MET A 1 36.64 12.26 -57.07
CA MET A 1 35.42 12.70 -56.42
C MET A 1 35.24 11.89 -55.16
N GLN A 2 35.57 12.47 -54.02
CA GLN A 2 35.46 11.86 -52.70
C GLN A 2 34.09 12.17 -52.12
N ALA A 3 33.36 11.16 -51.72
CA ALA A 3 32.11 11.29 -50.99
C ALA A 3 32.42 11.25 -49.48
N GLY A 4 31.96 12.29 -48.76
CA GLY A 4 32.20 12.47 -47.33
C GLY A 4 31.42 11.43 -46.49
N ALA A 5 32.04 10.99 -45.42
CA ALA A 5 31.48 10.15 -44.39
C ALA A 5 30.54 10.96 -43.45
N PRO A 6 29.46 10.41 -42.95
CA PRO A 6 28.54 11.15 -42.08
C PRO A 6 29.05 11.23 -40.65
N ALA A 7 29.20 12.45 -40.12
CA ALA A 7 29.47 12.73 -38.71
C ALA A 7 28.22 12.54 -37.85
N GLY A 8 27.81 11.29 -37.61
CA GLY A 8 26.61 10.97 -36.82
C GLY A 8 26.88 10.25 -35.48
N GLY A 9 28.13 9.84 -35.22
CA GLY A 9 28.42 8.93 -34.10
C GLY A 9 28.54 9.56 -32.70
N THR A 10 28.95 10.82 -32.58
CA THR A 10 29.27 11.44 -31.30
C THR A 10 28.07 12.01 -30.54
N LEU A 11 27.06 12.48 -31.24
CA LEU A 11 25.84 13.03 -30.62
C LEU A 11 24.92 11.94 -30.02
N GLY A 12 24.93 10.73 -30.60
CA GLY A 12 24.19 9.59 -30.08
C GLY A 12 24.78 9.04 -28.78
N ALA A 13 26.11 8.95 -28.71
CA ALA A 13 26.82 8.49 -27.52
C ALA A 13 26.67 9.48 -26.34
N ALA A 14 26.75 10.78 -26.61
CA ALA A 14 26.57 11.81 -25.57
C ALA A 14 25.14 11.83 -25.02
N ARG A 15 24.12 11.64 -25.86
CA ARG A 15 22.71 11.48 -25.41
C ARG A 15 22.51 10.22 -24.57
N GLY A 16 23.13 9.11 -24.94
CA GLY A 16 23.05 7.85 -24.18
C GLY A 16 23.68 7.98 -22.78
N VAL A 17 24.84 8.60 -22.68
CA VAL A 17 25.53 8.86 -21.40
C VAL A 17 24.71 9.84 -20.55
N MET A 18 24.18 10.89 -21.11
CA MET A 18 23.37 11.89 -20.41
C MET A 18 22.07 11.28 -19.88
N ASN A 19 21.35 10.47 -20.67
CA ASN A 19 20.16 9.76 -20.23
C ASN A 19 20.49 8.73 -19.12
N SER A 20 21.63 8.06 -19.18
CA SER A 20 22.09 7.14 -18.13
C SER A 20 22.44 7.87 -16.83
N LEU A 21 23.09 9.04 -16.90
CA LEU A 21 23.43 9.87 -15.73
C LEU A 21 22.15 10.46 -15.09
N PHE A 22 21.21 10.98 -15.91
CA PHE A 22 19.93 11.47 -15.40
C PHE A 22 19.10 10.33 -14.79
N GLY A 23 19.06 9.16 -15.41
CA GLY A 23 18.38 7.98 -14.87
C GLY A 23 18.99 7.51 -13.54
N GLY A 24 20.33 7.51 -13.43
CA GLY A 24 21.02 7.18 -12.19
C GLY A 24 20.77 8.19 -11.07
N LEU A 25 20.76 9.48 -11.39
CA LEU A 25 20.47 10.55 -10.42
C LEU A 25 19.01 10.48 -9.95
N GLN A 26 18.08 10.31 -10.87
CA GLN A 26 16.66 10.16 -10.57
C GLN A 26 16.41 8.93 -9.70
N TRP A 27 17.01 7.78 -10.03
CA TRP A 27 16.94 6.57 -9.22
C TRP A 27 17.48 6.78 -7.80
N SER A 28 18.60 7.49 -7.66
CA SER A 28 19.20 7.80 -6.36
C SER A 28 18.33 8.71 -5.53
N LEU A 29 17.71 9.73 -6.13
CA LEU A 29 16.77 10.63 -5.46
C LEU A 29 15.50 9.88 -5.04
N ASP A 30 14.93 9.05 -5.90
CA ASP A 30 13.75 8.22 -5.59
C ASP A 30 14.06 7.26 -4.44
N ARG A 31 15.27 6.68 -4.41
CA ARG A 31 15.71 5.79 -3.33
C ARG A 31 15.87 6.55 -2.01
N ILE A 32 16.49 7.72 -2.01
CA ILE A 32 16.66 8.56 -0.80
C ILE A 32 15.28 8.99 -0.27
N LEU A 33 14.41 9.49 -1.14
CA LEU A 33 13.05 9.88 -0.77
C LEU A 33 12.24 8.69 -0.24
N SER A 34 12.38 7.51 -0.83
CA SER A 34 11.69 6.31 -0.38
C SER A 34 12.21 5.78 0.96
N ILE A 35 13.52 5.86 1.21
CA ILE A 35 14.11 5.50 2.51
C ILE A 35 13.64 6.50 3.58
N ALA A 36 13.70 7.81 3.29
CA ALA A 36 13.23 8.85 4.21
C ALA A 36 11.73 8.68 4.51
N TYR A 37 10.93 8.43 3.48
CA TYR A 37 9.51 8.10 3.63
C TYR A 37 9.31 6.85 4.48
N GLY A 38 10.06 5.78 4.22
CA GLY A 38 10.00 4.53 4.99
C GLY A 38 10.29 4.73 6.47
N VAL A 39 11.35 5.49 6.81
CA VAL A 39 11.72 5.80 8.20
C VAL A 39 10.63 6.64 8.90
N VAL A 40 10.13 7.66 8.22
CA VAL A 40 9.05 8.51 8.75
C VAL A 40 7.77 7.70 8.91
N TYR A 41 7.45 6.85 7.94
CA TYR A 41 6.27 5.99 7.98
C TYR A 41 6.37 4.95 9.11
N ASP A 42 7.56 4.41 9.39
CA ASP A 42 7.80 3.53 10.53
C ASP A 42 7.52 4.23 11.86
N TYR A 43 8.02 5.45 12.01
CA TYR A 43 7.75 6.26 13.20
C TYR A 43 6.26 6.51 13.40
N ILE A 44 5.53 6.87 12.32
CA ILE A 44 4.09 7.11 12.33
C ILE A 44 3.34 5.82 12.66
N PHE A 45 3.68 4.72 11.98
CA PHE A 45 3.04 3.43 12.18
C PHE A 45 3.17 2.90 13.61
N GLU A 46 4.33 3.11 14.23
CA GLU A 46 4.59 2.61 15.58
C GLU A 46 4.11 3.56 16.70
N ARG A 47 4.02 4.86 16.44
CA ARG A 47 3.80 5.87 17.50
C ARG A 47 2.60 6.78 17.31
N PHE A 48 1.97 6.78 16.14
CA PHE A 48 0.81 7.59 15.87
C PHE A 48 -0.47 6.84 16.23
N THR A 49 -1.16 7.27 17.29
CA THR A 49 -2.35 6.59 17.85
C THR A 49 -3.39 6.17 16.81
N PRO A 50 -3.77 7.01 15.81
CA PRO A 50 -4.71 6.58 14.78
C PRO A 50 -4.23 5.40 13.94
N TYR A 51 -2.91 5.30 13.66
CA TYR A 51 -2.36 4.13 12.97
C TYR A 51 -2.28 2.91 13.86
N GLN A 52 -2.00 3.08 15.15
CA GLN A 52 -2.03 1.98 16.12
C GLN A 52 -3.43 1.37 16.20
N SER A 53 -4.47 2.22 16.32
CA SER A 53 -5.87 1.77 16.31
C SER A 53 -6.23 1.05 15.00
N LEU A 54 -5.87 1.63 13.85
CA LEU A 54 -6.11 1.00 12.55
C LEU A 54 -5.40 -0.35 12.42
N ARG A 55 -4.16 -0.46 12.90
CA ARG A 55 -3.38 -1.70 12.92
C ARG A 55 -4.09 -2.79 13.73
N GLU A 56 -4.57 -2.45 14.93
CA GLU A 56 -5.34 -3.37 15.77
C GLU A 56 -6.63 -3.80 15.10
N GLU A 57 -7.39 -2.86 14.50
CA GLU A 57 -8.63 -3.15 13.78
C GLU A 57 -8.41 -4.12 12.61
N VAL A 58 -7.43 -3.86 11.75
CA VAL A 58 -7.11 -4.71 10.60
C VAL A 58 -6.60 -6.08 11.06
N SER A 59 -5.67 -6.11 12.02
CA SER A 59 -5.11 -7.36 12.54
C SER A 59 -6.18 -8.24 13.18
N THR A 60 -7.13 -7.64 13.91
CA THR A 60 -8.27 -8.34 14.52
C THR A 60 -9.17 -8.98 13.46
N LEU A 61 -9.52 -8.24 12.41
CA LEU A 61 -10.36 -8.78 11.33
C LEU A 61 -9.67 -9.90 10.56
N VAL A 62 -8.38 -9.74 10.26
CA VAL A 62 -7.58 -10.78 9.60
C VAL A 62 -7.53 -12.04 10.46
N ALA A 63 -7.30 -11.89 11.78
CA ALA A 63 -7.24 -13.01 12.71
C ALA A 63 -8.62 -13.69 12.91
N ALA A 64 -9.69 -12.90 13.01
CA ALA A 64 -11.05 -13.42 13.16
C ALA A 64 -11.57 -14.17 11.92
N SER A 65 -10.97 -13.91 10.75
CA SER A 65 -11.30 -14.59 9.49
C SER A 65 -10.56 -15.91 9.29
N VAL A 66 -9.75 -16.35 10.24
CA VAL A 66 -9.08 -17.66 10.20
C VAL A 66 -10.09 -18.73 10.60
N PRO A 67 -10.31 -19.79 9.79
CA PRO A 67 -11.21 -20.87 10.15
C PRO A 67 -10.76 -21.58 11.44
N ALA A 68 -11.72 -22.08 12.21
CA ALA A 68 -11.43 -22.82 13.44
C ALA A 68 -10.53 -24.03 13.13
N GLY A 69 -9.49 -24.22 13.92
CA GLY A 69 -8.55 -25.32 13.78
C GLY A 69 -7.47 -25.15 12.71
N VAL A 70 -7.47 -24.04 11.97
CA VAL A 70 -6.41 -23.73 10.97
C VAL A 70 -5.28 -22.98 11.65
N ASP A 71 -4.03 -23.43 11.46
CA ASP A 71 -2.84 -22.67 11.90
C ASP A 71 -2.68 -21.42 11.02
N ARG A 72 -2.37 -20.29 11.64
CA ARG A 72 -2.12 -19.02 10.92
C ARG A 72 -1.01 -19.13 9.88
N ARG A 73 -0.03 -20.02 10.08
CA ARG A 73 1.06 -20.29 9.14
C ARG A 73 0.57 -20.85 7.80
N ASP A 74 -0.56 -21.53 7.81
CA ASP A 74 -1.19 -22.10 6.63
C ASP A 74 -2.07 -21.09 5.90
N VAL A 75 -2.39 -19.96 6.54
CA VAL A 75 -3.18 -18.88 5.96
C VAL A 75 -2.28 -17.93 5.16
N ARG A 76 -2.53 -17.85 3.88
CA ARG A 76 -1.78 -17.01 2.93
C ARG A 76 -2.49 -15.67 2.77
N VAL A 77 -1.81 -14.59 3.15
CA VAL A 77 -2.33 -13.21 3.07
C VAL A 77 -1.59 -12.46 1.97
N LEU A 78 -2.31 -11.77 1.10
CA LEU A 78 -1.76 -10.79 0.15
C LEU A 78 -2.00 -9.39 0.69
N ASP A 79 -0.92 -8.63 0.87
CA ASP A 79 -0.95 -7.20 1.20
C ASP A 79 -0.69 -6.38 -0.08
N ILE A 80 -1.74 -5.76 -0.61
CA ILE A 80 -1.72 -5.02 -1.88
C ILE A 80 -1.34 -3.57 -1.60
N ALA A 81 -0.37 -3.04 -2.34
CA ALA A 81 0.25 -1.73 -2.13
C ALA A 81 0.84 -1.64 -0.70
N CYS A 82 1.69 -2.61 -0.39
CA CYS A 82 2.25 -2.80 0.95
C CYS A 82 3.20 -1.67 1.40
N GLY A 83 3.62 -0.78 0.50
CA GLY A 83 4.57 0.28 0.76
C GLY A 83 5.88 -0.25 1.37
N PRO A 84 6.38 0.36 2.47
CA PRO A 84 7.58 -0.09 3.16
C PRO A 84 7.35 -1.35 4.03
N GLY A 85 6.21 -2.05 3.87
CA GLY A 85 5.94 -3.38 4.44
C GLY A 85 5.53 -3.39 5.91
N ASN A 86 4.99 -2.30 6.46
CA ASN A 86 4.67 -2.23 7.90
C ASN A 86 3.53 -3.16 8.30
N PHE A 87 2.41 -3.14 7.58
CA PHE A 87 1.31 -4.08 7.81
C PHE A 87 1.73 -5.51 7.45
N THR A 88 2.44 -5.69 6.33
CA THR A 88 2.95 -6.99 5.89
C THR A 88 3.80 -7.67 6.97
N CYS A 89 4.80 -6.95 7.52
CA CYS A 89 5.65 -7.47 8.59
C CYS A 89 4.85 -7.76 9.86
N ARG A 90 3.90 -6.88 10.22
CA ARG A 90 3.06 -7.09 11.40
C ARG A 90 2.19 -8.34 11.31
N LEU A 91 1.61 -8.62 10.14
CA LEU A 91 0.85 -9.84 9.90
C LEU A 91 1.76 -11.08 9.93
N ALA A 92 2.97 -10.97 9.40
CA ALA A 92 3.96 -12.06 9.49
C ALA A 92 4.39 -12.34 10.94
N GLU A 93 4.62 -11.31 11.76
CA GLU A 93 4.88 -11.43 13.20
C GLU A 93 3.70 -12.07 13.95
N ALA A 94 2.47 -11.87 13.48
CA ALA A 94 1.27 -12.53 13.99
C ALA A 94 1.12 -14.00 13.56
N GLY A 95 2.07 -14.51 12.78
CA GLY A 95 2.17 -15.92 12.38
C GLY A 95 1.63 -16.23 10.98
N PHE A 96 1.10 -15.26 10.22
CA PHE A 96 0.60 -15.49 8.88
C PHE A 96 1.71 -15.67 7.83
N THR A 97 1.44 -16.39 6.75
CA THR A 97 2.31 -16.41 5.57
C THR A 97 1.90 -15.28 4.64
N VAL A 98 2.74 -14.23 4.53
CA VAL A 98 2.35 -12.97 3.89
C VAL A 98 3.14 -12.70 2.61
N THR A 99 2.45 -12.20 1.59
CA THR A 99 3.09 -11.63 0.40
C THR A 99 2.71 -10.17 0.29
N GLY A 100 3.69 -9.27 0.37
CA GLY A 100 3.52 -7.85 0.10
C GLY A 100 3.81 -7.52 -1.36
N LEU A 101 2.95 -6.72 -1.97
CA LEU A 101 3.06 -6.27 -3.36
C LEU A 101 2.99 -4.75 -3.42
N ASP A 102 3.93 -4.11 -4.12
CA ASP A 102 3.87 -2.67 -4.37
C ASP A 102 4.41 -2.32 -5.76
N THR A 103 3.90 -1.23 -6.32
CA THR A 103 4.32 -0.69 -7.62
C THR A 103 5.60 0.15 -7.53
N TYR A 104 6.04 0.52 -6.33
CA TYR A 104 7.24 1.30 -6.08
C TYR A 104 8.39 0.39 -5.64
N GLY A 105 9.28 0.07 -6.58
CA GLY A 105 10.42 -0.82 -6.32
C GLY A 105 11.30 -0.39 -5.15
N ALA A 106 11.50 0.92 -4.97
CA ALA A 106 12.29 1.45 -3.86
C ALA A 106 11.63 1.17 -2.48
N LEU A 107 10.31 1.24 -2.35
CA LEU A 107 9.59 0.86 -1.12
C LEU A 107 9.67 -0.64 -0.88
N VAL A 108 9.60 -1.45 -1.94
CA VAL A 108 9.78 -2.92 -1.86
C VAL A 108 11.17 -3.27 -1.33
N GLU A 109 12.23 -2.56 -1.73
CA GLU A 109 13.58 -2.80 -1.19
C GLU A 109 13.65 -2.43 0.32
N VAL A 110 13.06 -1.31 0.74
CA VAL A 110 12.93 -0.97 2.17
C VAL A 110 12.19 -2.06 2.94
N ALA A 111 11.09 -2.59 2.38
CA ALA A 111 10.34 -3.68 2.98
C ALA A 111 11.17 -4.98 3.10
N LYS A 112 11.97 -5.31 2.09
CA LYS A 112 12.90 -6.45 2.13
C LYS A 112 13.99 -6.28 3.19
N GLU A 113 14.55 -5.08 3.34
CA GLU A 113 15.53 -4.76 4.39
C GLU A 113 14.90 -4.93 5.78
N LYS A 114 13.67 -4.42 5.97
CA LYS A 114 12.91 -4.59 7.21
C LYS A 114 12.64 -6.05 7.54
N ARG A 115 12.28 -6.87 6.55
CA ARG A 115 12.14 -8.33 6.70
C ARG A 115 13.42 -8.96 7.26
N ARG A 116 14.58 -8.60 6.67
CA ARG A 116 15.89 -9.12 7.10
C ARG A 116 16.21 -8.69 8.54
N ALA A 117 16.01 -7.41 8.86
CA ALA A 117 16.26 -6.85 10.19
C ALA A 117 15.39 -7.49 11.28
N ARG A 118 14.16 -7.91 10.93
CA ARG A 118 13.22 -8.57 11.85
C ARG A 118 13.29 -10.10 11.79
N HIS A 119 14.21 -10.68 11.00
CA HIS A 119 14.39 -12.12 10.83
C HIS A 119 13.10 -12.88 10.43
N LEU A 120 12.23 -12.26 9.62
CA LEU A 120 10.98 -12.86 9.20
C LEU A 120 11.20 -13.81 8.01
N SER A 121 10.88 -15.09 8.18
CA SER A 121 10.98 -16.11 7.15
C SER A 121 9.67 -16.35 6.38
N ASN A 122 8.54 -15.97 6.97
CA ASN A 122 7.18 -16.19 6.48
C ASN A 122 6.62 -15.01 5.69
N VAL A 123 7.47 -14.14 5.15
CA VAL A 123 7.07 -12.99 4.33
C VAL A 123 7.90 -12.87 3.07
N ALA A 124 7.24 -12.54 1.96
CA ALA A 124 7.85 -12.23 0.67
C ALA A 124 7.38 -10.86 0.18
N PHE A 125 8.26 -10.13 -0.54
CA PHE A 125 7.92 -8.85 -1.16
C PHE A 125 8.16 -8.90 -2.66
N ARG A 126 7.22 -8.36 -3.46
CA ARG A 126 7.29 -8.30 -4.91
C ARG A 126 7.04 -6.88 -5.42
N HIS A 127 7.85 -6.45 -6.38
CA HIS A 127 7.61 -5.23 -7.15
C HIS A 127 6.72 -5.58 -8.34
N ALA A 128 5.44 -5.26 -8.27
CA ALA A 128 4.47 -5.46 -9.35
C ALA A 128 3.19 -4.66 -9.09
N ASP A 129 2.40 -4.49 -10.16
CA ASP A 129 1.08 -3.90 -10.13
C ASP A 129 0.03 -5.03 -10.28
N LEU A 130 -0.78 -5.24 -9.25
CA LEU A 130 -1.82 -6.27 -9.28
C LEU A 130 -2.87 -5.97 -10.37
N ALA A 131 -3.21 -4.69 -10.57
CA ALA A 131 -4.23 -4.27 -11.53
C ALA A 131 -3.89 -4.63 -12.99
N ARG A 132 -2.62 -4.93 -13.29
CA ARG A 132 -2.21 -5.39 -14.63
C ARG A 132 -2.58 -6.85 -14.93
N GLY A 133 -3.09 -7.58 -13.94
CA GLY A 133 -3.46 -8.98 -14.06
C GLY A 133 -2.26 -9.95 -14.12
N ASN A 134 -2.56 -11.24 -14.02
CA ASN A 134 -1.59 -12.35 -14.15
C ASN A 134 -0.39 -12.33 -13.19
N THR A 135 -0.40 -11.50 -12.16
CA THR A 135 0.65 -11.45 -11.13
C THR A 135 0.67 -12.71 -10.28
N PHE A 136 -0.51 -13.26 -10.01
CA PHE A 136 -0.72 -14.51 -9.26
C PHE A 136 -1.79 -15.35 -9.94
N ARG A 137 -1.76 -16.67 -9.68
CA ARG A 137 -2.84 -17.57 -10.09
C ARG A 137 -4.14 -17.21 -9.35
N GLU A 138 -5.27 -17.59 -9.92
CA GLU A 138 -6.57 -17.53 -9.27
C GLU A 138 -6.57 -18.35 -7.96
N GLY A 139 -7.28 -17.89 -6.94
CA GLY A 139 -7.39 -18.59 -5.67
C GLY A 139 -6.05 -18.81 -4.96
N ALA A 140 -5.07 -17.93 -5.15
CA ALA A 140 -3.75 -18.09 -4.56
C ALA A 140 -3.70 -17.76 -3.07
N PHE A 141 -4.65 -16.96 -2.55
CA PHE A 141 -4.63 -16.42 -1.20
C PHE A 141 -5.92 -16.71 -0.45
N ASP A 142 -5.79 -16.93 0.85
CA ASP A 142 -6.91 -17.11 1.77
C ASP A 142 -7.49 -15.74 2.18
N GLN A 143 -6.62 -14.73 2.27
CA GLN A 143 -7.01 -13.38 2.64
C GLN A 143 -6.26 -12.33 1.82
N VAL A 144 -6.91 -11.18 1.64
CA VAL A 144 -6.35 -10.00 0.99
C VAL A 144 -6.52 -8.79 1.90
N VAL A 145 -5.49 -7.96 2.02
CA VAL A 145 -5.56 -6.66 2.67
C VAL A 145 -5.10 -5.56 1.70
N ASN A 146 -5.74 -4.40 1.78
CA ASN A 146 -5.34 -3.20 1.04
C ASN A 146 -5.64 -1.97 1.89
N ILE A 147 -4.62 -1.19 2.20
CA ILE A 147 -4.74 -0.10 3.15
C ILE A 147 -4.24 1.19 2.53
N HIS A 148 -5.14 2.19 2.44
CA HIS A 148 -4.86 3.54 1.98
C HIS A 148 -4.16 3.62 0.60
N SER A 149 -4.60 2.83 -0.38
CA SER A 149 -4.04 2.86 -1.72
C SER A 149 -5.07 3.05 -2.84
N LEU A 150 -6.31 2.55 -2.66
CA LEU A 150 -7.34 2.64 -3.71
C LEU A 150 -7.62 4.08 -4.13
N TYR A 151 -7.63 5.02 -3.18
CA TYR A 151 -7.95 6.43 -3.46
C TYR A 151 -6.98 7.11 -4.44
N VAL A 152 -5.74 6.62 -4.55
CA VAL A 152 -4.69 7.13 -5.46
C VAL A 152 -4.35 6.19 -6.59
N HIS A 153 -4.98 5.01 -6.66
CA HIS A 153 -4.67 4.04 -7.69
C HIS A 153 -5.29 4.48 -9.05
N PRO A 154 -4.55 4.43 -10.17
CA PRO A 154 -5.08 4.87 -11.48
C PRO A 154 -6.23 4.00 -11.99
N ALA A 155 -6.32 2.75 -11.56
CA ALA A 155 -7.34 1.80 -11.98
C ALA A 155 -7.88 0.98 -10.77
N PRO A 156 -8.58 1.62 -9.80
CA PRO A 156 -8.99 0.95 -8.57
C PRO A 156 -9.95 -0.22 -8.80
N ASP A 157 -10.84 -0.14 -9.78
CA ASP A 157 -11.76 -1.24 -10.11
C ASP A 157 -11.04 -2.44 -10.71
N ALA A 158 -10.00 -2.24 -11.49
CA ALA A 158 -9.16 -3.33 -11.99
C ALA A 158 -8.42 -4.02 -10.84
N LEU A 159 -7.91 -3.23 -9.89
CA LEU A 159 -7.26 -3.75 -8.68
C LEU A 159 -8.23 -4.56 -7.82
N LEU A 160 -9.47 -4.09 -7.63
CA LEU A 160 -10.51 -4.82 -6.89
C LEU A 160 -10.89 -6.14 -7.58
N ARG A 161 -11.05 -6.15 -8.91
CA ARG A 161 -11.33 -7.40 -9.66
C ARG A 161 -10.18 -8.40 -9.54
N GLU A 162 -8.94 -7.96 -9.63
CA GLU A 162 -7.78 -8.83 -9.46
C GLU A 162 -7.64 -9.32 -8.02
N ALA A 163 -7.91 -8.47 -7.02
CA ALA A 163 -7.97 -8.88 -5.62
C ALA A 163 -9.01 -9.98 -5.40
N PHE A 164 -10.18 -9.86 -6.02
CA PHE A 164 -11.22 -10.89 -6.01
C PHE A 164 -10.76 -12.18 -6.70
N ARG A 165 -10.13 -12.08 -7.87
CA ARG A 165 -9.65 -13.23 -8.65
C ARG A 165 -8.63 -14.05 -7.86
N VAL A 166 -7.65 -13.41 -7.25
CA VAL A 166 -6.57 -14.10 -6.54
C VAL A 166 -6.99 -14.65 -5.18
N LEU A 167 -8.16 -14.24 -4.68
CA LEU A 167 -8.74 -14.75 -3.44
C LEU A 167 -9.40 -16.12 -3.68
N LYS A 168 -9.20 -17.06 -2.76
CA LYS A 168 -9.89 -18.37 -2.78
C LYS A 168 -11.40 -18.19 -2.62
N PRO A 169 -12.24 -19.11 -3.14
CA PRO A 169 -13.64 -19.19 -2.74
C PRO A 169 -13.75 -19.25 -1.20
N GLY A 170 -14.68 -18.49 -0.63
CA GLY A 170 -14.81 -18.33 0.82
C GLY A 170 -13.76 -17.46 1.50
N GLY A 171 -12.74 -17.00 0.78
CA GLY A 171 -11.67 -16.13 1.30
C GLY A 171 -12.15 -14.73 1.67
N HIS A 172 -11.43 -14.08 2.57
CA HIS A 172 -11.80 -12.78 3.15
C HIS A 172 -10.88 -11.64 2.67
N ALA A 173 -11.42 -10.45 2.61
CA ALA A 173 -10.69 -9.25 2.26
C ALA A 173 -10.95 -8.11 3.24
N VAL A 174 -9.92 -7.33 3.56
CA VAL A 174 -10.01 -6.11 4.35
C VAL A 174 -9.47 -4.95 3.51
N PHE A 175 -10.32 -3.96 3.28
CA PHE A 175 -9.98 -2.75 2.54
C PHE A 175 -10.12 -1.53 3.44
N VAL A 176 -9.14 -0.64 3.39
CA VAL A 176 -9.22 0.67 4.05
C VAL A 176 -8.97 1.75 3.01
N ASN A 177 -9.93 2.64 2.82
CA ASN A 177 -9.81 3.73 1.85
C ASN A 177 -10.21 5.07 2.45
N HIS A 178 -9.55 6.14 2.02
CA HIS A 178 -9.95 7.48 2.41
C HIS A 178 -11.27 7.88 1.77
N THR A 179 -12.13 8.56 2.55
CA THR A 179 -13.42 9.09 2.07
C THR A 179 -13.34 10.55 1.67
N ARG A 180 -12.26 11.22 2.06
CA ARG A 180 -11.98 12.63 1.81
C ARG A 180 -10.47 12.87 1.90
N GLN A 181 -10.03 13.98 1.33
CA GLN A 181 -8.68 14.45 1.59
C GLN A 181 -8.49 14.71 3.09
N VAL A 182 -7.47 14.12 3.66
CA VAL A 182 -7.11 14.35 5.06
C VAL A 182 -6.31 15.64 5.10
N GLY A 183 -6.90 16.69 5.63
CA GLY A 183 -6.22 17.98 5.80
C GLY A 183 -5.04 17.81 6.78
N GLN A 184 -3.83 18.03 6.29
CA GLN A 184 -2.61 17.82 7.07
C GLN A 184 -2.55 18.76 8.28
N TRP A 185 -2.95 20.03 8.10
CA TRP A 185 -2.98 21.01 9.16
C TRP A 185 -4.10 20.77 10.17
N SER A 186 -5.27 20.30 9.72
CA SER A 186 -6.35 19.90 10.62
C SER A 186 -5.94 18.70 11.47
N THR A 187 -5.20 17.75 10.88
CA THR A 187 -4.65 16.58 11.58
C THR A 187 -3.66 17.01 12.67
N LEU A 188 -2.75 17.94 12.36
CA LEU A 188 -1.83 18.49 13.37
C LEU A 188 -2.57 19.20 14.50
N GLY A 189 -3.62 19.94 14.17
CA GLY A 189 -4.48 20.61 15.16
C GLY A 189 -5.19 19.60 16.07
N GLU A 190 -5.65 18.47 15.55
CA GLU A 190 -6.27 17.40 16.34
C GLU A 190 -5.25 16.69 17.23
N ILE A 191 -4.05 16.38 16.72
CA ILE A 191 -2.96 15.81 17.50
C ILE A 191 -2.59 16.74 18.64
N TRP A 192 -2.47 18.06 18.36
CA TRP A 192 -2.19 19.04 19.40
C TRP A 192 -3.24 19.02 20.50
N LYS A 193 -4.51 19.04 20.14
CA LYS A 193 -5.62 19.04 21.11
C LYS A 193 -5.69 17.77 21.95
N ARG A 194 -5.32 16.60 21.39
CA ARG A 194 -5.44 15.30 22.06
C ARG A 194 -4.16 14.86 22.80
N GLU A 195 -3.02 15.09 22.19
CA GLU A 195 -1.73 14.51 22.60
C GLU A 195 -0.70 15.57 23.02
N GLY A 196 -1.04 16.86 22.83
CA GLY A 196 -0.20 17.99 23.21
C GLY A 196 0.73 18.49 22.11
N LEU A 197 1.29 19.69 22.34
CA LEU A 197 2.10 20.42 21.36
C LEU A 197 3.37 19.65 20.92
N ALA A 198 4.04 18.97 21.85
CA ALA A 198 5.28 18.25 21.55
C ALA A 198 5.06 17.11 20.55
N VAL A 199 3.92 16.40 20.65
CA VAL A 199 3.54 15.33 19.71
C VAL A 199 3.12 15.92 18.36
N ALA A 200 2.38 17.03 18.37
CA ALA A 200 2.00 17.74 17.14
C ALA A 200 3.22 18.26 16.37
N LEU A 201 4.23 18.81 17.04
CA LEU A 201 5.49 19.24 16.41
C LEU A 201 6.25 18.06 15.78
N ARG A 202 6.24 16.89 16.42
CA ARG A 202 6.78 15.66 15.80
C ARG A 202 5.95 15.22 14.58
N GLY A 203 4.65 15.51 14.56
CA GLY A 203 3.77 15.30 13.42
C GLY A 203 4.17 16.09 12.16
N LEU A 204 4.92 17.19 12.29
CA LEU A 204 5.48 17.92 11.16
C LEU A 204 6.43 17.06 10.32
N LEU A 205 7.13 16.09 10.93
CA LEU A 205 7.98 15.13 10.21
C LEU A 205 7.17 14.22 9.28
N TRP A 206 5.87 14.04 9.56
CA TRP A 206 4.95 13.32 8.69
C TRP A 206 4.32 14.22 7.62
N VAL A 207 3.91 15.44 8.00
CA VAL A 207 3.22 16.36 7.10
C VAL A 207 4.07 16.71 5.88
N LEU A 208 5.36 17.02 6.08
CA LEU A 208 6.23 17.46 4.99
C LEU A 208 6.49 16.36 3.93
N PRO A 209 6.92 15.13 4.28
CA PRO A 209 7.12 14.07 3.30
C PRO A 209 5.83 13.64 2.63
N ASN A 210 4.72 13.60 3.37
CA ASN A 210 3.43 13.23 2.81
C ASN A 210 2.91 14.27 1.82
N SER A 211 3.13 15.57 2.10
CA SER A 211 2.77 16.66 1.18
C SER A 211 3.54 16.59 -0.12
N ILE A 212 4.83 16.29 -0.06
CA ILE A 212 5.68 16.11 -1.26
C ILE A 212 5.19 14.90 -2.05
N PHE A 213 4.90 13.80 -1.37
CA PHE A 213 4.44 12.58 -1.99
C PHE A 213 3.04 12.73 -2.62
N GLU A 214 2.12 13.42 -1.95
CA GLU A 214 0.80 13.74 -2.51
C GLU A 214 0.92 14.70 -3.72
N ALA A 215 1.75 15.74 -3.62
CA ALA A 215 1.97 16.67 -4.72
C ALA A 215 2.55 15.97 -5.97
N ALA A 216 3.45 15.01 -5.79
CA ALA A 216 4.01 14.20 -6.86
C ALA A 216 2.97 13.26 -7.50
N ARG A 217 1.89 12.93 -6.80
CA ARG A 217 0.79 12.05 -7.26
C ARG A 217 -0.43 12.80 -7.80
N MET A 218 -0.46 14.12 -7.75
CA MET A 218 -1.59 14.94 -8.18
C MET A 218 -2.15 14.66 -9.60
N PRO A 219 -1.41 14.07 -10.56
CA PRO A 219 -1.99 13.72 -11.86
C PRO A 219 -3.01 12.57 -11.82
N ILE A 220 -3.05 11.79 -10.72
CA ILE A 220 -4.00 10.69 -10.53
C ILE A 220 -5.13 11.23 -9.67
N GLY A 221 -6.32 11.41 -10.24
CA GLY A 221 -7.49 11.90 -9.53
C GLY A 221 -7.78 11.04 -8.28
N PRO A 222 -8.01 11.65 -7.09
CA PRO A 222 -8.28 10.89 -5.89
C PRO A 222 -9.66 10.24 -5.96
N HIS A 223 -9.73 8.92 -5.68
CA HIS A 223 -10.96 8.15 -5.60
C HIS A 223 -11.45 8.11 -4.15
N TYR A 224 -12.04 9.22 -3.69
CA TYR A 224 -12.66 9.31 -2.36
C TYR A 224 -14.08 8.76 -2.45
N TRP A 225 -14.29 7.57 -1.92
CA TRP A 225 -15.58 6.91 -1.93
C TRP A 225 -16.29 7.06 -0.58
N ASN A 226 -17.57 7.39 -0.61
CA ASN A 226 -18.44 7.26 0.54
C ASN A 226 -18.84 5.77 0.75
N GLU A 227 -19.62 5.48 1.79
CA GLU A 227 -20.03 4.13 2.14
C GLU A 227 -20.74 3.40 1.00
N GLU A 228 -21.68 4.07 0.34
CA GLU A 228 -22.49 3.51 -0.72
C GLU A 228 -21.65 3.23 -1.97
N ALA A 229 -20.83 4.18 -2.40
CA ALA A 229 -19.93 4.03 -3.53
C ALA A 229 -18.92 2.91 -3.30
N PHE A 230 -18.29 2.85 -2.12
CA PHE A 230 -17.32 1.82 -1.83
C PHE A 230 -17.95 0.42 -1.86
N ALA A 231 -19.13 0.28 -1.23
CA ALA A 231 -19.88 -0.99 -1.29
C ALA A 231 -20.28 -1.36 -2.72
N ALA A 232 -20.64 -0.39 -3.57
CA ALA A 232 -20.99 -0.63 -4.97
C ALA A 232 -19.78 -1.13 -5.78
N HIS A 233 -18.60 -0.49 -5.65
CA HIS A 233 -17.37 -0.93 -6.30
C HIS A 233 -16.96 -2.35 -5.89
N LEU A 234 -17.06 -2.68 -4.59
CA LEU A 234 -16.76 -4.01 -4.09
C LEU A 234 -17.74 -5.08 -4.63
N ARG A 235 -19.04 -4.78 -4.63
CA ARG A 235 -20.06 -5.70 -5.21
C ARG A 235 -19.84 -5.90 -6.71
N THR A 236 -19.53 -4.84 -7.44
CA THR A 236 -19.21 -4.92 -8.88
C THR A 236 -17.98 -5.79 -9.15
N ALA A 237 -17.00 -5.80 -8.24
CA ALA A 237 -15.86 -6.70 -8.30
C ALA A 237 -16.17 -8.15 -7.89
N GLY A 238 -17.38 -8.44 -7.36
CA GLY A 238 -17.85 -9.77 -6.95
C GLY A 238 -17.84 -10.02 -5.44
N PHE A 239 -17.37 -9.06 -4.63
CA PHE A 239 -17.32 -9.23 -3.17
C PHE A 239 -18.71 -9.14 -2.51
N THR A 240 -18.94 -9.98 -1.52
CA THR A 240 -20.00 -9.78 -0.53
C THR A 240 -19.46 -8.94 0.62
N VAL A 241 -19.99 -7.74 0.83
CA VAL A 241 -19.63 -6.88 1.95
C VAL A 241 -20.26 -7.44 3.22
N LEU A 242 -19.43 -7.81 4.20
CA LEU A 242 -19.85 -8.34 5.49
C LEU A 242 -20.06 -7.24 6.51
N GLY A 243 -19.34 -6.14 6.39
CA GLY A 243 -19.51 -4.99 7.23
C GLY A 243 -18.58 -3.84 6.83
N MET A 244 -18.90 -2.66 7.37
CA MET A 244 -18.19 -1.42 7.08
C MET A 244 -18.27 -0.49 8.28
N ARG A 245 -17.20 0.22 8.54
CA ARG A 245 -17.18 1.28 9.56
C ARG A 245 -16.22 2.39 9.23
N ARG A 246 -16.46 3.56 9.78
CA ARG A 246 -15.50 4.67 9.76
C ARG A 246 -14.35 4.38 10.73
N THR A 247 -13.16 4.70 10.30
CA THR A 247 -11.93 4.53 11.06
C THR A 247 -10.95 5.65 10.73
N PHE A 248 -9.83 5.66 11.43
CA PHE A 248 -8.68 6.55 11.17
C PHE A 248 -9.06 8.03 11.17
N LEU A 249 -8.32 8.87 11.90
CA LEU A 249 -8.45 10.35 11.92
C LEU A 249 -9.91 10.83 11.89
N ASN A 250 -10.66 10.57 12.97
CA ASN A 250 -12.07 10.97 13.11
C ASN A 250 -12.98 10.48 11.96
N GLY A 251 -12.75 9.24 11.50
CA GLY A 251 -13.56 8.65 10.45
C GLY A 251 -13.24 9.16 9.04
N ALA A 252 -12.00 9.62 8.82
CA ALA A 252 -11.56 10.03 7.49
C ALA A 252 -11.40 8.87 6.51
N SER A 253 -11.42 7.63 7.01
CA SER A 253 -11.36 6.41 6.20
C SER A 253 -12.53 5.50 6.49
N LEU A 254 -12.86 4.66 5.52
CA LEU A 254 -13.73 3.51 5.65
C LEU A 254 -12.89 2.25 5.71
N LEU A 255 -13.12 1.43 6.72
CA LEU A 255 -12.66 0.07 6.81
C LEU A 255 -13.83 -0.83 6.41
N VAL A 256 -13.61 -1.68 5.43
CA VAL A 256 -14.59 -2.63 4.90
C VAL A 256 -14.01 -4.02 5.00
N TRP A 257 -14.78 -4.96 5.52
CA TRP A 257 -14.47 -6.38 5.40
C TRP A 257 -15.49 -7.07 4.52
N ALA A 258 -14.98 -7.92 3.66
CA ALA A 258 -15.72 -8.54 2.58
C ALA A 258 -15.27 -9.99 2.38
N ARG A 259 -16.04 -10.76 1.62
CA ARG A 259 -15.78 -12.17 1.33
C ARG A 259 -16.02 -12.47 -0.15
N LYS A 260 -15.22 -13.35 -0.72
CA LYS A 260 -15.53 -14.05 -1.98
C LYS A 260 -16.51 -15.17 -1.65
N GLY A 261 -17.63 -15.28 -2.40
CA GLY A 261 -18.57 -16.39 -2.24
C GLY A 261 -17.88 -17.74 -2.34
N THR A 262 -18.46 -18.75 -1.74
CA THR A 262 -18.13 -20.16 -2.03
C THR A 262 -18.74 -20.52 -3.38
N GLU A 263 -18.00 -21.24 -4.22
CA GLU A 263 -18.60 -21.91 -5.37
C GLU A 263 -19.51 -23.01 -4.81
N ASP A 264 -20.80 -22.91 -5.10
CA ASP A 264 -21.78 -23.97 -4.81
C ASP A 264 -21.59 -25.13 -5.77
#